data_467c0020df78e2c616ebb28b1ead7dd3
#
_entry.id   467c0020df78e2c616ebb28b1ead7dd3
#
_cell.length_a   1.000
_cell.length_b   1.000
_cell.length_c   1.000
_cell.angle_alpha   90.00
_cell.angle_beta   90.00
_cell.angle_gamma   90.00
#
_symmetry.space_group_name_H-M   'P 1'
#
loop_
_entity.id
_entity.type
_entity.pdbx_description
1 polymer ?
#
loop_
_entity_poly.entity_id
_entity_poly.type
_entity_poly.pdbx_seq_one_letter_code
_entity_poly.pdbx_strand_id
1 'polypeptide(L)'
;MKKNEYLYLDHAASTPMRDVAFEAYKKTEAEAFANSSGGHALSRKAKNILEDSRDNIAGHFGAAPKEITFTSGGTEADNWIIKMPFINNKNKSAELVTSEIEHEAVLASAEWVESLGYKVNLVPCDNRGVIETKDVLEAVNSNTEIVSIMLANNETGIIQPVKEIAQGLKALNSKLIFHSDVVQAVATTKLDFHNLGIQSAAISGHKIGGPKGIGIMFLSSEVKLPSFLHGGKQELERRAGTVNVSGVASLSAALDEQQQNIISQNEKIRNERQEFENILKNSQDIIVLGDDVDRLEHISNIQFKGFNSETLMVSLDLQGLGVSRGSACASGAQKPSHVLQSMRISSDVINSHLRFSFGWNSKKGDGIHAAEIVIASIEGMK
;
A
#
# COMPACT_ATOMS: atom_id res chain seq x y z
N MET A 1 0.49 34.32 19.82
CA MET A 1 -0.04 33.04 19.41
C MET A 1 1.13 32.07 19.26
N LYS A 2 1.22 30.99 20.06
CA LYS A 2 2.14 29.89 19.77
C LYS A 2 1.78 29.39 18.37
N LYS A 3 2.73 29.28 17.43
CA LYS A 3 2.54 28.56 16.19
C LYS A 3 2.12 27.14 16.60
N ASN A 4 0.85 26.78 16.45
CA ASN A 4 0.44 25.38 16.61
C ASN A 4 1.27 24.58 15.63
N GLU A 5 1.98 23.57 16.12
CA GLU A 5 2.72 22.61 15.28
C GLU A 5 1.67 21.95 14.37
N TYR A 6 1.91 21.94 13.06
CA TYR A 6 0.99 21.34 12.10
C TYR A 6 0.92 19.82 12.34
N LEU A 7 -0.26 19.31 12.60
CA LEU A 7 -0.49 17.89 12.86
C LEU A 7 -0.79 17.17 11.54
N TYR A 8 0.10 16.28 11.14
CA TYR A 8 -0.02 15.54 9.87
C TYR A 8 -0.61 14.16 10.12
N LEU A 9 -1.86 13.92 9.66
CA LEU A 9 -2.59 12.66 9.74
C LEU A 9 -2.95 12.11 8.35
N ASP A 10 -2.01 12.19 7.39
CA ASP A 10 -2.17 11.60 6.05
C ASP A 10 -1.01 10.63 5.70
N HIS A 11 -0.57 9.85 6.69
CA HIS A 11 0.52 8.88 6.52
C HIS A 11 0.19 7.76 5.52
N ALA A 12 -1.08 7.42 5.32
CA ALA A 12 -1.50 6.48 4.29
C ALA A 12 -1.26 7.00 2.86
N ALA A 13 -1.20 8.32 2.64
CA ALA A 13 -0.77 8.89 1.37
C ALA A 13 0.76 8.89 1.24
N SER A 14 1.48 9.38 2.23
CA SER A 14 2.94 9.33 2.31
C SER A 14 3.38 9.59 3.74
N THR A 15 4.41 8.89 4.24
CA THR A 15 4.96 9.16 5.57
C THR A 15 6.32 9.86 5.46
N PRO A 16 6.72 10.70 6.45
CA PRO A 16 8.05 11.28 6.49
C PRO A 16 9.14 10.21 6.44
N MET A 17 10.25 10.53 5.77
CA MET A 17 11.40 9.65 5.77
C MET A 17 11.97 9.54 7.18
N ARG A 18 12.34 8.31 7.58
CA ARG A 18 13.01 8.06 8.87
C ARG A 18 14.43 8.61 8.84
N ASP A 19 14.92 9.09 9.97
CA ASP A 19 16.27 9.67 10.05
C ASP A 19 17.34 8.65 9.64
N VAL A 20 17.21 7.40 10.05
CA VAL A 20 18.12 6.31 9.65
C VAL A 20 18.12 6.07 8.15
N ALA A 21 16.96 6.20 7.49
CA ALA A 21 16.83 6.06 6.06
C ALA A 21 17.49 7.24 5.32
N PHE A 22 17.31 8.44 5.82
CA PHE A 22 17.95 9.65 5.28
C PHE A 22 19.46 9.58 5.37
N GLU A 23 20.00 9.18 6.52
CA GLU A 23 21.46 9.04 6.72
C GLU A 23 22.04 7.89 5.87
N ALA A 24 21.33 6.77 5.74
CA ALA A 24 21.75 5.68 4.85
C ALA A 24 21.78 6.12 3.38
N TYR A 25 20.79 6.89 2.92
CA TYR A 25 20.77 7.46 1.58
C TYR A 25 21.98 8.36 1.34
N LYS A 26 22.18 9.35 2.21
CA LYS A 26 23.25 10.33 2.12
C LYS A 26 24.64 9.67 2.14
N LYS A 27 24.85 8.72 3.06
CA LYS A 27 26.12 7.98 3.16
C LYS A 27 26.40 7.18 1.91
N THR A 28 25.40 6.43 1.41
CA THR A 28 25.56 5.60 0.23
C THR A 28 25.84 6.45 -1.01
N GLU A 29 25.15 7.57 -1.20
CA GLU A 29 25.37 8.48 -2.31
C GLU A 29 26.79 9.09 -2.28
N ALA A 30 27.29 9.42 -1.09
CA ALA A 30 28.65 9.97 -0.94
C ALA A 30 29.76 8.93 -1.16
N GLU A 31 29.53 7.67 -0.73
CA GLU A 31 30.62 6.67 -0.65
C GLU A 31 30.54 5.58 -1.73
N ALA A 32 29.38 5.35 -2.34
CA ALA A 32 29.09 4.26 -3.27
C ALA A 32 28.31 4.72 -4.52
N PHE A 33 28.57 5.92 -5.01
CA PHE A 33 27.90 6.55 -6.15
C PHE A 33 28.12 5.85 -7.49
N ALA A 34 29.08 4.91 -7.57
CA ALA A 34 29.42 4.24 -8.81
C ALA A 34 28.32 3.24 -9.24
N ASN A 35 28.20 3.06 -10.56
CA ASN A 35 27.28 2.04 -11.11
C ASN A 35 27.67 0.64 -10.62
N SER A 36 26.73 -0.05 -9.96
CA SER A 36 26.92 -1.38 -9.37
C SER A 36 27.25 -2.49 -10.40
N SER A 37 27.03 -2.22 -11.70
CA SER A 37 27.37 -3.16 -12.78
C SER A 37 28.80 -3.04 -13.30
N GLY A 38 29.59 -2.06 -12.82
CA GLY A 38 30.96 -1.83 -13.27
C GLY A 38 31.98 -2.81 -12.66
N GLY A 39 33.17 -2.88 -13.28
CA GLY A 39 34.24 -3.82 -12.89
C GLY A 39 35.25 -3.30 -11.88
N HIS A 40 35.23 -2.03 -11.49
CA HIS A 40 36.24 -1.41 -10.63
C HIS A 40 35.83 -1.41 -9.14
N ALA A 41 36.75 -1.05 -8.23
CA ALA A 41 36.55 -1.14 -6.80
C ALA A 41 35.31 -0.39 -6.27
N LEU A 42 35.05 0.83 -6.77
CA LEU A 42 33.88 1.61 -6.36
C LEU A 42 32.58 0.95 -6.80
N SER A 43 32.54 0.36 -7.98
CA SER A 43 31.37 -0.40 -8.46
C SER A 43 31.12 -1.64 -7.61
N ARG A 44 32.18 -2.35 -7.21
CA ARG A 44 32.06 -3.48 -6.28
C ARG A 44 31.52 -3.05 -4.91
N LYS A 45 31.93 -1.87 -4.38
CA LYS A 45 31.38 -1.30 -3.15
C LYS A 45 29.88 -1.06 -3.28
N ALA A 46 29.44 -0.42 -4.37
CA ALA A 46 28.04 -0.18 -4.64
C ALA A 46 27.25 -1.49 -4.79
N LYS A 47 27.82 -2.49 -5.48
CA LYS A 47 27.20 -3.81 -5.63
C LYS A 47 27.03 -4.53 -4.29
N ASN A 48 28.05 -4.49 -3.42
CA ASN A 48 27.96 -5.13 -2.11
C ASN A 48 26.83 -4.49 -1.28
N ILE A 49 26.75 -3.15 -1.23
CA ILE A 49 25.66 -2.46 -0.52
C ILE A 49 24.29 -2.85 -1.10
N LEU A 50 24.17 -2.96 -2.41
CA LEU A 50 22.93 -3.39 -3.06
C LEU A 50 22.53 -4.80 -2.64
N GLU A 51 23.43 -5.77 -2.70
CA GLU A 51 23.13 -7.16 -2.41
C GLU A 51 22.95 -7.38 -0.89
N ASP A 52 23.75 -6.76 -0.01
CA ASP A 52 23.57 -6.80 1.44
C ASP A 52 22.19 -6.26 1.83
N SER A 53 21.74 -5.15 1.18
CA SER A 53 20.41 -4.59 1.40
C SER A 53 19.30 -5.51 0.88
N ARG A 54 19.53 -6.21 -0.23
CA ARG A 54 18.58 -7.20 -0.79
C ARG A 54 18.42 -8.38 0.16
N ASP A 55 19.53 -8.93 0.67
CA ASP A 55 19.54 -10.05 1.62
C ASP A 55 18.78 -9.68 2.90
N ASN A 56 19.04 -8.49 3.42
CA ASN A 56 18.37 -7.98 4.61
C ASN A 56 16.86 -7.80 4.40
N ILE A 57 16.45 -7.14 3.33
CA ILE A 57 15.04 -6.95 2.96
C ILE A 57 14.33 -8.30 2.78
N ALA A 58 14.96 -9.25 2.07
CA ALA A 58 14.41 -10.58 1.87
C ALA A 58 14.18 -11.30 3.21
N GLY A 59 15.14 -11.20 4.14
CA GLY A 59 15.03 -11.77 5.48
C GLY A 59 13.82 -11.25 6.27
N HIS A 60 13.50 -9.97 6.15
CA HIS A 60 12.33 -9.40 6.83
C HIS A 60 11.00 -9.95 6.33
N PHE A 61 10.93 -10.40 5.08
CA PHE A 61 9.71 -10.90 4.44
C PHE A 61 9.64 -12.42 4.29
N GLY A 62 10.59 -13.16 4.90
CA GLY A 62 10.66 -14.62 4.76
C GLY A 62 10.94 -15.08 3.33
N ALA A 63 11.52 -14.21 2.49
CA ALA A 63 11.79 -14.46 1.09
C ALA A 63 13.26 -14.79 0.84
N ALA A 64 13.57 -15.44 -0.27
CA ALA A 64 14.94 -15.55 -0.75
C ALA A 64 15.36 -14.26 -1.48
N PRO A 65 16.65 -13.85 -1.42
CA PRO A 65 17.12 -12.63 -2.08
C PRO A 65 16.77 -12.56 -3.58
N LYS A 66 16.83 -13.69 -4.27
CA LYS A 66 16.45 -13.77 -5.70
C LYS A 66 14.97 -13.54 -5.99
N GLU A 67 14.11 -13.52 -4.96
CA GLU A 67 12.68 -13.25 -5.08
C GLU A 67 12.36 -11.75 -4.91
N ILE A 68 13.34 -10.95 -4.53
CA ILE A 68 13.22 -9.50 -4.40
C ILE A 68 13.74 -8.83 -5.67
N THR A 69 12.92 -7.95 -6.25
CA THR A 69 13.30 -7.08 -7.37
C THR A 69 12.97 -5.64 -7.00
N PHE A 70 13.94 -4.74 -7.15
CA PHE A 70 13.73 -3.33 -6.87
C PHE A 70 13.02 -2.63 -8.03
N THR A 71 11.99 -1.87 -7.69
CA THR A 71 11.15 -1.09 -8.61
C THR A 71 11.15 0.38 -8.20
N SER A 72 10.49 1.24 -8.96
CA SER A 72 10.29 2.64 -8.58
C SER A 72 9.20 2.85 -7.53
N GLY A 73 8.42 1.82 -7.20
CA GLY A 73 7.31 1.86 -6.25
C GLY A 73 6.31 0.75 -6.47
N GLY A 74 5.25 0.72 -5.65
CA GLY A 74 4.16 -0.25 -5.76
C GLY A 74 3.50 -0.22 -7.15
N THR A 75 3.23 0.96 -7.68
CA THR A 75 2.60 1.11 -9.00
C THR A 75 3.37 0.39 -10.13
N GLU A 76 4.72 0.44 -10.14
CA GLU A 76 5.50 -0.32 -11.12
C GLU A 76 5.36 -1.82 -10.89
N ALA A 77 5.40 -2.28 -9.64
CA ALA A 77 5.26 -3.68 -9.28
C ALA A 77 3.88 -4.23 -9.66
N ASP A 78 2.79 -3.51 -9.34
CA ASP A 78 1.42 -3.89 -9.70
C ASP A 78 1.23 -3.95 -11.22
N ASN A 79 1.69 -2.92 -11.94
CA ASN A 79 1.63 -2.93 -13.41
C ASN A 79 2.37 -4.11 -14.01
N TRP A 80 3.52 -4.45 -13.47
CA TRP A 80 4.31 -5.56 -13.97
C TRP A 80 3.59 -6.89 -13.81
N ILE A 81 3.15 -7.19 -12.57
CA ILE A 81 2.51 -8.48 -12.28
C ILE A 81 1.16 -8.64 -12.99
N ILE A 82 0.37 -7.57 -13.08
CA ILE A 82 -0.96 -7.63 -13.70
C ILE A 82 -0.86 -7.75 -15.22
N LYS A 83 0.07 -7.03 -15.87
CA LYS A 83 0.12 -6.92 -17.33
C LYS A 83 0.91 -8.05 -18.00
N MET A 84 2.02 -8.47 -17.40
CA MET A 84 2.96 -9.37 -18.07
C MET A 84 2.42 -10.78 -18.34
N PRO A 85 1.53 -11.38 -17.53
CA PRO A 85 0.90 -12.66 -17.87
C PRO A 85 0.10 -12.62 -19.17
N PHE A 86 -0.36 -11.44 -19.60
CA PHE A 86 -1.22 -11.28 -20.79
C PHE A 86 -0.44 -10.82 -22.04
N ILE A 87 0.77 -10.29 -21.89
CA ILE A 87 1.59 -9.91 -23.03
C ILE A 87 2.02 -11.14 -23.80
N ASN A 88 1.64 -11.19 -25.07
CA ASN A 88 1.90 -12.32 -25.98
C ASN A 88 1.32 -13.67 -25.48
N ASN A 89 0.32 -13.64 -24.58
CA ASN A 89 -0.35 -14.87 -24.16
C ASN A 89 -1.08 -15.50 -25.38
N LYS A 90 -0.79 -16.78 -25.62
CA LYS A 90 -1.42 -17.54 -26.72
C LYS A 90 -2.84 -17.98 -26.36
N ASN A 91 -3.14 -18.13 -25.07
CA ASN A 91 -4.49 -18.42 -24.60
C ASN A 91 -5.32 -17.13 -24.59
N LYS A 92 -6.11 -16.92 -25.61
CA LYS A 92 -6.99 -15.74 -25.72
C LYS A 92 -8.18 -15.77 -24.76
N SER A 93 -8.41 -16.90 -24.11
CA SER A 93 -9.40 -17.04 -23.02
C SER A 93 -8.81 -16.82 -21.64
N ALA A 94 -7.54 -16.39 -21.54
CA ALA A 94 -6.91 -16.08 -20.26
C ALA A 94 -7.70 -15.00 -19.51
N GLU A 95 -7.81 -15.14 -18.18
CA GLU A 95 -8.62 -14.27 -17.33
C GLU A 95 -7.80 -13.71 -16.17
N LEU A 96 -8.12 -12.48 -15.78
CA LEU A 96 -7.71 -11.84 -14.54
C LEU A 96 -8.89 -11.85 -13.56
N VAL A 97 -8.61 -12.21 -12.30
CA VAL A 97 -9.55 -12.02 -11.18
C VAL A 97 -8.94 -10.99 -10.24
N THR A 98 -9.68 -9.93 -9.91
CA THR A 98 -9.25 -8.92 -8.96
C THR A 98 -10.46 -8.33 -8.23
N SER A 99 -10.25 -7.46 -7.23
CA SER A 99 -11.37 -6.89 -6.48
C SER A 99 -11.77 -5.50 -6.97
N GLU A 100 -13.01 -5.10 -6.66
CA GLU A 100 -13.50 -3.75 -6.96
C GLU A 100 -12.84 -2.66 -6.09
N ILE A 101 -12.19 -3.04 -4.98
CA ILE A 101 -11.63 -2.11 -3.99
C ILE A 101 -10.11 -1.96 -4.10
N GLU A 102 -9.51 -2.46 -5.17
CA GLU A 102 -8.06 -2.36 -5.39
C GLU A 102 -7.58 -0.91 -5.54
N HIS A 103 -6.27 -0.73 -5.37
CA HIS A 103 -5.63 0.54 -5.71
C HIS A 103 -5.71 0.80 -7.22
N GLU A 104 -5.75 2.07 -7.62
CA GLU A 104 -5.81 2.50 -9.04
C GLU A 104 -4.70 1.89 -9.91
N ALA A 105 -3.53 1.56 -9.35
CA ALA A 105 -2.46 0.89 -10.09
C ALA A 105 -2.86 -0.50 -10.58
N VAL A 106 -3.68 -1.22 -9.81
CA VAL A 106 -4.23 -2.53 -10.15
C VAL A 106 -5.43 -2.37 -11.09
N LEU A 107 -6.41 -1.50 -10.75
CA LEU A 107 -7.62 -1.30 -11.55
C LEU A 107 -7.31 -0.78 -12.96
N ALA A 108 -6.49 0.25 -13.11
CA ALA A 108 -6.09 0.76 -14.41
C ALA A 108 -5.26 -0.27 -15.21
N SER A 109 -4.50 -1.13 -14.53
CA SER A 109 -3.81 -2.23 -15.19
C SER A 109 -4.77 -3.33 -15.64
N ALA A 110 -5.83 -3.58 -14.87
CA ALA A 110 -6.90 -4.51 -15.23
C ALA A 110 -7.71 -4.00 -16.43
N GLU A 111 -8.07 -2.70 -16.46
CA GLU A 111 -8.69 -2.06 -17.62
C GLU A 111 -7.82 -2.18 -18.88
N TRP A 112 -6.50 -2.02 -18.72
CA TRP A 112 -5.57 -2.23 -19.84
C TRP A 112 -5.58 -3.69 -20.33
N VAL A 113 -5.62 -4.68 -19.43
CA VAL A 113 -5.75 -6.11 -19.79
C VAL A 113 -7.07 -6.36 -20.56
N GLU A 114 -8.17 -5.77 -20.11
CA GLU A 114 -9.45 -5.85 -20.78
C GLU A 114 -9.41 -5.23 -22.19
N SER A 115 -8.71 -4.11 -22.36
CA SER A 115 -8.51 -3.44 -23.65
C SER A 115 -7.77 -4.30 -24.68
N LEU A 116 -7.01 -5.31 -24.24
CA LEU A 116 -6.36 -6.32 -25.08
C LEU A 116 -7.30 -7.48 -25.45
N GLY A 117 -8.57 -7.46 -25.01
CA GLY A 117 -9.58 -8.47 -25.27
C GLY A 117 -9.58 -9.66 -24.31
N TYR A 118 -8.86 -9.57 -23.19
CA TYR A 118 -8.92 -10.56 -22.12
C TYR A 118 -10.04 -10.25 -21.14
N LYS A 119 -10.57 -11.28 -20.49
CA LYS A 119 -11.63 -11.12 -19.51
C LYS A 119 -11.06 -10.72 -18.15
N VAL A 120 -11.68 -9.71 -17.53
CA VAL A 120 -11.43 -9.29 -16.16
C VAL A 120 -12.67 -9.55 -15.31
N ASN A 121 -12.50 -10.30 -14.22
CA ASN A 121 -13.55 -10.58 -13.25
C ASN A 121 -13.28 -9.73 -12.01
N LEU A 122 -14.13 -8.74 -11.74
CA LEU A 122 -14.08 -7.90 -10.55
C LEU A 122 -14.93 -8.53 -9.45
N VAL A 123 -14.31 -8.90 -8.33
CA VAL A 123 -14.98 -9.46 -7.16
C VAL A 123 -15.44 -8.32 -6.26
N PRO A 124 -16.75 -8.25 -5.91
CA PRO A 124 -17.27 -7.21 -5.02
C PRO A 124 -16.83 -7.43 -3.58
N CYS A 125 -16.85 -6.36 -2.78
CA CYS A 125 -16.80 -6.45 -1.33
C CYS A 125 -18.23 -6.45 -0.73
N ASP A 126 -18.34 -6.86 0.55
CA ASP A 126 -19.55 -6.66 1.32
C ASP A 126 -19.71 -5.18 1.76
N ASN A 127 -20.79 -4.85 2.44
CA ASN A 127 -21.06 -3.48 2.94
C ASN A 127 -20.08 -3.04 4.04
N ARG A 128 -19.30 -3.95 4.61
CA ARG A 128 -18.22 -3.67 5.57
C ARG A 128 -16.87 -3.45 4.89
N GLY A 129 -16.78 -3.69 3.55
CA GLY A 129 -15.55 -3.55 2.77
C GLY A 129 -14.66 -4.80 2.79
N VAL A 130 -15.19 -5.95 3.16
CA VAL A 130 -14.48 -7.23 3.18
C VAL A 130 -14.80 -8.03 1.91
N ILE A 131 -13.77 -8.59 1.29
CA ILE A 131 -13.89 -9.54 0.18
C ILE A 131 -14.16 -10.93 0.74
N GLU A 132 -15.25 -11.55 0.34
CA GLU A 132 -15.55 -12.92 0.75
C GLU A 132 -14.65 -13.92 0.00
N THR A 133 -13.94 -14.78 0.74
CA THR A 133 -13.08 -15.81 0.15
C THR A 133 -13.83 -16.66 -0.88
N LYS A 134 -15.08 -17.00 -0.59
CA LYS A 134 -15.94 -17.79 -1.48
C LYS A 134 -16.11 -17.13 -2.83
N ASP A 135 -16.37 -15.82 -2.87
CA ASP A 135 -16.63 -15.10 -4.12
C ASP A 135 -15.38 -15.06 -5.01
N VAL A 136 -14.18 -14.95 -4.41
CA VAL A 136 -12.91 -15.06 -5.15
C VAL A 136 -12.76 -16.44 -5.75
N LEU A 137 -13.01 -17.50 -4.97
CA LEU A 137 -12.86 -18.89 -5.44
C LEU A 137 -13.87 -19.25 -6.52
N GLU A 138 -15.09 -18.74 -6.45
CA GLU A 138 -16.12 -18.92 -7.49
C GLU A 138 -15.81 -18.19 -8.80
N ALA A 139 -15.07 -17.06 -8.72
CA ALA A 139 -14.63 -16.30 -9.89
C ALA A 139 -13.47 -16.98 -10.65
N VAL A 140 -12.76 -17.93 -10.01
CA VAL A 140 -11.58 -18.62 -10.58
C VAL A 140 -12.02 -19.83 -11.41
N ASN A 141 -11.39 -19.99 -12.57
CA ASN A 141 -11.60 -21.15 -13.45
C ASN A 141 -10.27 -21.57 -14.11
N SER A 142 -10.32 -22.56 -15.01
CA SER A 142 -9.13 -23.10 -15.69
C SER A 142 -8.39 -22.10 -16.60
N ASN A 143 -9.00 -20.97 -16.95
CA ASN A 143 -8.40 -19.91 -17.75
C ASN A 143 -7.81 -18.78 -16.90
N THR A 144 -8.00 -18.80 -15.59
CA THR A 144 -7.47 -17.76 -14.69
C THR A 144 -5.94 -17.85 -14.63
N GLU A 145 -5.25 -16.81 -15.09
CA GLU A 145 -3.78 -16.71 -15.07
C GLU A 145 -3.30 -16.05 -13.76
N ILE A 146 -4.06 -15.08 -13.26
CA ILE A 146 -3.70 -14.32 -12.07
C ILE A 146 -4.94 -13.95 -11.25
N VAL A 147 -4.81 -14.06 -9.95
CA VAL A 147 -5.70 -13.46 -8.95
C VAL A 147 -4.92 -12.35 -8.24
N SER A 148 -5.51 -11.17 -8.08
CA SER A 148 -4.90 -10.02 -7.39
C SER A 148 -5.88 -9.47 -6.37
N ILE A 149 -5.57 -9.63 -5.07
CA ILE A 149 -6.37 -9.10 -3.96
C ILE A 149 -5.44 -8.36 -3.00
N MET A 150 -5.68 -7.09 -2.76
CA MET A 150 -4.89 -6.29 -1.81
C MET A 150 -4.99 -6.85 -0.39
N LEU A 151 -3.92 -6.75 0.38
CA LEU A 151 -3.94 -7.22 1.78
C LEU A 151 -4.72 -6.29 2.71
N ALA A 152 -4.69 -4.99 2.44
CA ALA A 152 -5.47 -4.02 3.20
C ALA A 152 -5.78 -2.79 2.35
N ASN A 153 -6.98 -2.27 2.52
CA ASN A 153 -7.45 -1.14 1.72
C ASN A 153 -6.83 0.19 2.21
N ASN A 154 -6.39 1.01 1.27
CA ASN A 154 -5.71 2.29 1.54
C ASN A 154 -6.66 3.43 1.97
N GLU A 155 -7.96 3.31 1.77
CA GLU A 155 -8.95 4.30 2.18
C GLU A 155 -9.57 3.97 3.53
N THR A 156 -9.91 2.70 3.76
CA THR A 156 -10.63 2.24 4.95
C THR A 156 -9.73 1.60 6.00
N GLY A 157 -8.58 1.08 5.59
CA GLY A 157 -7.69 0.28 6.42
C GLY A 157 -8.15 -1.18 6.62
N ILE A 158 -9.27 -1.58 6.06
CA ILE A 158 -9.86 -2.91 6.25
C ILE A 158 -8.93 -3.98 5.66
N ILE A 159 -8.65 -5.00 6.46
CA ILE A 159 -7.76 -6.12 6.11
C ILE A 159 -8.58 -7.18 5.37
N GLN A 160 -8.01 -7.70 4.29
CA GLN A 160 -8.64 -8.71 3.45
C GLN A 160 -8.13 -10.13 3.80
N PRO A 161 -8.93 -11.18 3.59
CA PRO A 161 -8.62 -12.55 4.01
C PRO A 161 -7.64 -13.25 3.04
N VAL A 162 -6.52 -12.59 2.70
CA VAL A 162 -5.54 -13.04 1.70
C VAL A 162 -5.02 -14.45 1.99
N LYS A 163 -4.76 -14.78 3.27
CA LYS A 163 -4.27 -16.09 3.65
C LYS A 163 -5.30 -17.21 3.42
N GLU A 164 -6.57 -16.93 3.70
CA GLU A 164 -7.67 -17.88 3.46
C GLU A 164 -7.89 -18.07 1.96
N ILE A 165 -7.85 -16.98 1.19
CA ILE A 165 -7.93 -17.02 -0.27
C ILE A 165 -6.79 -17.86 -0.84
N ALA A 166 -5.53 -17.66 -0.37
CA ALA A 166 -4.38 -18.45 -0.80
C ALA A 166 -4.57 -19.95 -0.55
N GLN A 167 -5.11 -20.31 0.62
CA GLN A 167 -5.40 -21.71 0.96
C GLN A 167 -6.47 -22.30 0.04
N GLY A 168 -7.53 -21.56 -0.25
CA GLY A 168 -8.58 -21.97 -1.18
C GLY A 168 -8.06 -22.16 -2.61
N LEU A 169 -7.28 -21.20 -3.12
CA LEU A 169 -6.65 -21.28 -4.45
C LEU A 169 -5.72 -22.49 -4.58
N LYS A 170 -4.93 -22.76 -3.57
CA LYS A 170 -4.05 -23.94 -3.52
C LYS A 170 -4.85 -25.25 -3.58
N ALA A 171 -6.00 -25.31 -2.92
CA ALA A 171 -6.89 -26.47 -2.93
C ALA A 171 -7.53 -26.73 -4.32
N LEU A 172 -7.72 -25.69 -5.13
CA LEU A 172 -8.16 -25.78 -6.52
C LEU A 172 -7.08 -26.32 -7.46
N ASN A 173 -5.85 -26.56 -6.96
CA ASN A 173 -4.68 -27.03 -7.72
C ASN A 173 -4.41 -26.21 -8.98
N SER A 174 -4.60 -24.91 -8.92
CA SER A 174 -4.40 -24.01 -10.04
C SER A 174 -2.93 -23.60 -10.16
N LYS A 175 -2.47 -23.41 -11.39
CA LYS A 175 -1.14 -22.86 -11.70
C LYS A 175 -1.15 -21.34 -11.79
N LEU A 176 -2.24 -20.70 -11.36
CA LEU A 176 -2.39 -19.26 -11.39
C LEU A 176 -1.39 -18.58 -10.45
N ILE A 177 -1.12 -17.31 -10.71
CA ILE A 177 -0.34 -16.47 -9.85
C ILE A 177 -1.29 -15.77 -8.85
N PHE A 178 -1.03 -15.88 -7.54
CA PHE A 178 -1.74 -15.10 -6.56
C PHE A 178 -0.87 -13.92 -6.12
N HIS A 179 -1.30 -12.73 -6.49
CA HIS A 179 -0.68 -11.45 -6.15
C HIS A 179 -1.44 -10.73 -5.05
N SER A 180 -0.73 -10.00 -4.22
CA SER A 180 -1.34 -9.09 -3.24
C SER A 180 -0.59 -7.76 -3.21
N ASP A 181 -1.29 -6.64 -3.44
CA ASP A 181 -0.79 -5.33 -3.07
C ASP A 181 -0.75 -5.22 -1.54
N VAL A 182 0.47 -5.18 -0.98
CA VAL A 182 0.68 -5.08 0.48
C VAL A 182 1.19 -3.70 0.90
N VAL A 183 1.13 -2.72 0.01
CA VAL A 183 1.70 -1.37 0.19
C VAL A 183 1.20 -0.70 1.46
N GLN A 184 -0.06 -0.85 1.83
CA GLN A 184 -0.58 -0.27 3.07
C GLN A 184 -0.29 -1.15 4.29
N ALA A 185 -0.40 -2.46 4.14
CA ALA A 185 -0.22 -3.39 5.26
C ALA A 185 1.21 -3.37 5.80
N VAL A 186 2.22 -3.23 4.93
CA VAL A 186 3.64 -3.25 5.33
C VAL A 186 3.99 -2.16 6.34
N ALA A 187 3.21 -1.07 6.41
CA ALA A 187 3.47 0.03 7.34
C ALA A 187 3.34 -0.40 8.82
N THR A 188 2.41 -1.31 9.12
CA THR A 188 2.08 -1.71 10.50
C THR A 188 1.97 -3.23 10.71
N THR A 189 2.18 -4.04 9.65
CA THR A 189 2.05 -5.49 9.74
C THR A 189 3.38 -6.17 9.46
N LYS A 190 3.77 -7.12 10.32
CA LYS A 190 4.88 -8.00 10.01
C LYS A 190 4.43 -9.03 8.97
N LEU A 191 5.08 -9.04 7.82
CA LEU A 191 4.72 -9.89 6.70
C LEU A 191 5.73 -11.00 6.48
N ASP A 192 5.23 -12.18 6.13
CA ASP A 192 5.99 -13.32 5.61
C ASP A 192 5.23 -13.80 4.37
N PHE A 193 5.80 -13.58 3.19
CA PHE A 193 5.10 -13.81 1.93
C PHE A 193 4.81 -15.29 1.67
N HIS A 194 5.74 -16.17 2.04
CA HIS A 194 5.53 -17.61 1.90
C HIS A 194 4.45 -18.11 2.87
N ASN A 195 4.41 -17.59 4.10
CA ASN A 195 3.36 -17.93 5.06
C ASN A 195 1.99 -17.36 4.69
N LEU A 196 1.94 -16.22 3.98
CA LEU A 196 0.70 -15.70 3.39
C LEU A 196 0.21 -16.57 2.23
N GLY A 197 1.09 -17.34 1.59
CA GLY A 197 0.76 -18.21 0.45
C GLY A 197 0.63 -17.47 -0.88
N ILE A 198 1.18 -16.27 -0.99
CA ILE A 198 1.16 -15.46 -2.21
C ILE A 198 2.41 -15.74 -3.06
N GLN A 199 2.29 -15.61 -4.38
CA GLN A 199 3.40 -15.75 -5.32
C GLN A 199 4.00 -14.41 -5.74
N SER A 200 3.30 -13.30 -5.47
CA SER A 200 3.82 -11.95 -5.72
C SER A 200 3.24 -10.94 -4.74
N ALA A 201 4.04 -9.92 -4.41
CA ALA A 201 3.61 -8.77 -3.63
C ALA A 201 4.25 -7.47 -4.14
N ALA A 202 3.51 -6.36 -4.01
CA ALA A 202 3.99 -5.01 -4.29
C ALA A 202 4.20 -4.23 -2.98
N ILE A 203 5.34 -3.52 -2.87
CA ILE A 203 5.68 -2.65 -1.75
C ILE A 203 6.15 -1.30 -2.27
N SER A 204 5.85 -0.23 -1.53
CA SER A 204 6.34 1.12 -1.77
C SER A 204 7.11 1.68 -0.57
N GLY A 205 8.36 2.11 -0.80
CA GLY A 205 9.26 2.54 0.28
C GLY A 205 8.75 3.71 1.11
N HIS A 206 8.08 4.68 0.46
CA HIS A 206 7.58 5.87 1.15
C HIS A 206 6.43 5.61 2.14
N LYS A 207 5.87 4.41 2.18
CA LYS A 207 4.84 4.03 3.17
C LYS A 207 5.43 3.55 4.49
N ILE A 208 6.70 3.16 4.50
CA ILE A 208 7.41 2.71 5.70
C ILE A 208 8.46 3.70 6.21
N GLY A 209 8.51 4.89 5.61
CA GLY A 209 9.50 5.91 5.94
C GLY A 209 10.82 5.75 5.19
N GLY A 210 10.83 5.02 4.08
CA GLY A 210 11.87 5.04 3.07
C GLY A 210 11.68 6.18 2.06
N PRO A 211 12.55 6.33 1.06
CA PRO A 211 12.45 7.37 0.05
C PRO A 211 11.32 7.10 -0.94
N LYS A 212 10.81 8.18 -1.57
CA LYS A 212 9.97 8.07 -2.76
C LYS A 212 10.80 7.56 -3.94
N GLY A 213 10.17 6.97 -4.94
CA GLY A 213 10.87 6.49 -6.13
C GLY A 213 11.65 5.18 -5.92
N ILE A 214 11.36 4.45 -4.87
CA ILE A 214 11.84 3.08 -4.61
C ILE A 214 10.71 2.20 -4.10
N GLY A 215 10.66 0.98 -4.59
CA GLY A 215 9.73 -0.05 -4.17
C GLY A 215 10.31 -1.44 -4.38
N ILE A 216 9.52 -2.43 -4.07
CA ILE A 216 9.88 -3.85 -4.18
C ILE A 216 8.75 -4.57 -4.87
N MET A 217 9.11 -5.46 -5.79
CA MET A 217 8.29 -6.58 -6.21
C MET A 217 8.87 -7.85 -5.59
N PHE A 218 8.10 -8.53 -4.76
CA PHE A 218 8.32 -9.92 -4.45
C PHE A 218 7.77 -10.79 -5.57
N LEU A 219 8.57 -11.70 -6.06
CA LEU A 219 8.16 -12.69 -7.06
C LEU A 219 8.74 -14.04 -6.68
N SER A 220 7.88 -14.96 -6.29
CA SER A 220 8.27 -16.34 -5.95
C SER A 220 9.14 -16.95 -7.05
N SER A 221 10.14 -17.71 -6.67
CA SER A 221 11.07 -18.39 -7.59
C SER A 221 10.39 -19.34 -8.57
N GLU A 222 9.16 -19.75 -8.29
CA GLU A 222 8.35 -20.62 -9.15
C GLU A 222 7.70 -19.87 -10.31
N VAL A 223 7.55 -18.54 -10.18
CA VAL A 223 6.89 -17.68 -11.18
C VAL A 223 7.90 -17.15 -12.18
N LYS A 224 7.59 -17.32 -13.46
CA LYS A 224 8.38 -16.78 -14.57
C LYS A 224 7.55 -15.75 -15.32
N LEU A 225 8.02 -14.51 -15.31
CA LEU A 225 7.40 -13.40 -16.04
C LEU A 225 8.41 -12.77 -17.00
N PRO A 226 7.95 -12.25 -18.15
CA PRO A 226 8.75 -11.36 -18.97
C PRO A 226 9.18 -10.11 -18.20
N SER A 227 10.32 -9.53 -18.58
CA SER A 227 10.73 -8.22 -18.05
C SER A 227 9.71 -7.15 -18.39
N PHE A 228 9.38 -6.31 -17.41
CA PHE A 228 8.51 -5.14 -17.64
C PHE A 228 9.28 -4.00 -18.33
N LEU A 229 10.49 -3.71 -17.86
CA LEU A 229 11.39 -2.74 -18.48
C LEU A 229 12.51 -3.47 -19.23
N HIS A 230 12.66 -3.16 -20.51
CA HIS A 230 13.67 -3.76 -21.37
C HIS A 230 14.94 -2.90 -21.42
N GLY A 231 16.12 -3.54 -21.43
CA GLY A 231 17.43 -2.85 -21.49
C GLY A 231 18.58 -3.74 -21.03
N GLY A 232 19.38 -3.25 -20.08
CA GLY A 232 20.50 -4.02 -19.51
C GLY A 232 20.03 -5.17 -18.61
N LYS A 233 21.00 -5.96 -18.14
CA LYS A 233 20.76 -7.20 -17.38
C LYS A 233 20.68 -6.99 -15.86
N GLN A 234 20.26 -5.80 -15.41
CA GLN A 234 20.10 -5.53 -13.98
C GLN A 234 18.95 -6.37 -13.39
N GLU A 235 18.89 -6.45 -12.07
CA GLU A 235 17.85 -7.15 -11.32
C GLU A 235 17.60 -8.59 -11.84
N LEU A 236 18.66 -9.34 -12.08
CA LEU A 236 18.60 -10.71 -12.61
C LEU A 236 17.89 -10.81 -13.99
N GLU A 237 18.10 -9.82 -14.85
CA GLU A 237 17.46 -9.68 -16.17
C GLU A 237 15.94 -9.46 -16.11
N ARG A 238 15.41 -9.12 -14.93
CA ARG A 238 13.99 -8.91 -14.72
C ARG A 238 13.56 -7.45 -14.91
N ARG A 239 14.43 -6.51 -14.47
CA ARG A 239 14.12 -5.08 -14.52
C ARG A 239 15.36 -4.30 -14.90
N ALA A 240 15.38 -3.80 -16.13
CA ALA A 240 16.50 -3.01 -16.65
C ALA A 240 16.57 -1.59 -16.05
N GLY A 241 17.71 -0.94 -16.22
CA GLY A 241 18.00 0.41 -15.75
C GLY A 241 18.97 0.41 -14.59
N THR A 242 19.76 1.49 -14.48
CA THR A 242 20.72 1.65 -13.38
C THR A 242 19.98 1.60 -12.04
N VAL A 243 20.43 0.70 -11.16
CA VAL A 243 19.79 0.50 -9.86
C VAL A 243 20.06 1.70 -8.95
N ASN A 244 19.02 2.18 -8.27
CA ASN A 244 19.11 3.23 -7.26
C ASN A 244 19.65 2.66 -5.95
N VAL A 245 20.97 2.44 -5.89
CA VAL A 245 21.63 1.81 -4.73
C VAL A 245 21.37 2.56 -3.44
N SER A 246 21.44 3.90 -3.48
CA SER A 246 21.19 4.75 -2.32
C SER A 246 19.74 4.64 -1.82
N GLY A 247 18.79 4.58 -2.76
CA GLY A 247 17.38 4.36 -2.44
C GLY A 247 17.14 2.97 -1.82
N VAL A 248 17.82 1.94 -2.31
CA VAL A 248 17.74 0.57 -1.78
C VAL A 248 18.32 0.50 -0.35
N ALA A 249 19.51 1.06 -0.13
CA ALA A 249 20.13 1.10 1.20
C ALA A 249 19.26 1.88 2.21
N SER A 250 18.67 2.98 1.77
CA SER A 250 17.74 3.79 2.56
C SER A 250 16.46 3.02 2.92
N LEU A 251 15.89 2.30 1.96
CA LEU A 251 14.71 1.45 2.17
C LEU A 251 15.01 0.33 3.17
N SER A 252 16.17 -0.31 3.03
CA SER A 252 16.62 -1.37 3.96
C SER A 252 16.75 -0.83 5.39
N ALA A 253 17.37 0.33 5.59
CA ALA A 253 17.48 0.97 6.90
C ALA A 253 16.13 1.35 7.51
N ALA A 254 15.20 1.87 6.68
CA ALA A 254 13.84 2.18 7.13
C ALA A 254 13.09 0.94 7.61
N LEU A 255 13.22 -0.16 6.87
CA LEU A 255 12.59 -1.43 7.20
C LEU A 255 13.18 -2.04 8.47
N ASP A 256 14.51 -1.98 8.65
CA ASP A 256 15.18 -2.44 9.87
C ASP A 256 14.64 -1.73 11.11
N GLU A 257 14.62 -0.40 11.11
CA GLU A 257 14.12 0.37 12.25
C GLU A 257 12.63 0.07 12.51
N GLN A 258 11.84 -0.03 11.44
CA GLN A 258 10.42 -0.38 11.57
C GLN A 258 10.25 -1.75 12.23
N GLN A 259 10.93 -2.79 11.73
CA GLN A 259 10.77 -4.16 12.21
C GLN A 259 11.27 -4.34 13.65
N GLN A 260 12.35 -3.64 14.03
CA GLN A 260 12.83 -3.62 15.41
C GLN A 260 11.82 -3.02 16.39
N ASN A 261 11.05 -2.04 15.95
CA ASN A 261 10.14 -1.26 16.80
C ASN A 261 8.66 -1.54 16.52
N ILE A 262 8.32 -2.49 15.64
CA ILE A 262 6.96 -2.65 15.09
C ILE A 262 5.89 -2.83 16.18
N ILE A 263 6.17 -3.57 17.24
CA ILE A 263 5.20 -3.83 18.33
C ILE A 263 4.91 -2.54 19.09
N SER A 264 5.94 -1.87 19.60
CA SER A 264 5.79 -0.64 20.40
C SER A 264 5.26 0.53 19.56
N GLN A 265 5.67 0.59 18.29
CA GLN A 265 5.20 1.61 17.36
C GLN A 265 3.71 1.40 17.02
N ASN A 266 3.29 0.17 16.76
CA ASN A 266 1.89 -0.14 16.49
C ASN A 266 0.99 0.09 17.69
N GLU A 267 1.45 -0.27 18.89
CA GLU A 267 0.71 0.02 20.14
C GLU A 267 0.47 1.54 20.29
N LYS A 268 1.50 2.34 20.08
CA LYS A 268 1.39 3.79 20.13
C LYS A 268 0.43 4.33 19.07
N ILE A 269 0.57 3.90 17.82
CA ILE A 269 -0.30 4.32 16.70
C ILE A 269 -1.75 3.94 16.99
N ARG A 270 -1.98 2.72 17.42
CA ARG A 270 -3.32 2.21 17.80
C ARG A 270 -3.94 3.05 18.91
N ASN A 271 -3.19 3.36 19.97
CA ASN A 271 -3.69 4.14 21.10
C ASN A 271 -4.12 5.54 20.65
N GLU A 272 -3.29 6.24 19.86
CA GLU A 272 -3.64 7.57 19.34
C GLU A 272 -4.88 7.54 18.45
N ARG A 273 -4.97 6.55 17.54
CA ARG A 273 -6.15 6.37 16.69
C ARG A 273 -7.40 6.06 17.51
N GLN A 274 -7.29 5.18 18.50
CA GLN A 274 -8.43 4.81 19.35
C GLN A 274 -8.90 5.97 20.24
N GLU A 275 -7.99 6.75 20.82
CA GLU A 275 -8.34 7.96 21.58
C GLU A 275 -9.08 8.95 20.67
N PHE A 276 -8.58 9.19 19.47
CA PHE A 276 -9.22 10.02 18.45
C PHE A 276 -10.65 9.53 18.14
N GLU A 277 -10.79 8.26 17.76
CA GLU A 277 -12.09 7.68 17.42
C GLU A 277 -13.08 7.70 18.59
N ASN A 278 -12.63 7.39 19.82
CA ASN A 278 -13.46 7.35 21.00
C ASN A 278 -14.04 8.73 21.37
N ILE A 279 -13.24 9.79 21.22
CA ILE A 279 -13.71 11.16 21.45
C ILE A 279 -14.79 11.52 20.41
N LEU A 280 -14.54 11.22 19.14
CA LEU A 280 -15.45 11.57 18.05
C LEU A 280 -16.76 10.77 18.10
N LYS A 281 -16.73 9.50 18.50
CA LYS A 281 -17.92 8.64 18.65
C LYS A 281 -18.94 9.13 19.68
N ASN A 282 -18.61 10.09 20.53
CA ASN A 282 -19.59 10.74 21.41
C ASN A 282 -20.64 11.55 20.65
N SER A 283 -20.39 11.86 19.37
CA SER A 283 -21.37 12.52 18.49
C SER A 283 -22.13 11.50 17.64
N GLN A 284 -23.46 11.57 17.60
CA GLN A 284 -24.32 10.72 16.75
C GLN A 284 -24.17 11.04 15.25
N ASP A 285 -23.58 12.17 14.91
CA ASP A 285 -23.34 12.60 13.53
C ASP A 285 -22.05 12.04 12.95
N ILE A 286 -21.27 11.27 13.74
CA ILE A 286 -19.97 10.73 13.35
C ILE A 286 -20.01 9.20 13.38
N ILE A 287 -19.61 8.59 12.25
CA ILE A 287 -19.52 7.13 12.12
C ILE A 287 -18.11 6.74 11.69
N VAL A 288 -17.48 5.85 12.45
CA VAL A 288 -16.20 5.23 12.08
C VAL A 288 -16.48 4.03 11.18
N LEU A 289 -15.93 4.04 9.97
CA LEU A 289 -16.14 2.97 9.01
C LEU A 289 -15.28 1.74 9.36
N GLY A 290 -15.87 0.54 9.26
CA GLY A 290 -15.17 -0.72 9.52
C GLY A 290 -14.79 -0.92 10.99
N ASP A 291 -15.55 -0.36 11.94
CA ASP A 291 -15.31 -0.50 13.38
C ASP A 291 -15.55 -1.92 13.92
N ASP A 292 -16.26 -2.73 13.15
CA ASP A 292 -16.66 -4.10 13.44
C ASP A 292 -15.85 -5.18 12.70
N VAL A 293 -14.80 -4.77 11.98
CA VAL A 293 -13.93 -5.67 11.23
C VAL A 293 -12.44 -5.37 11.49
N ASP A 294 -11.58 -6.30 11.12
CA ASP A 294 -10.14 -6.13 11.28
C ASP A 294 -9.60 -5.00 10.37
N ARG A 295 -8.89 -4.06 10.98
CA ARG A 295 -8.30 -2.89 10.33
C ARG A 295 -6.83 -2.71 10.69
N LEU A 296 -6.10 -2.09 9.77
CA LEU A 296 -4.74 -1.61 10.05
C LEU A 296 -4.74 -0.61 11.22
N GLU A 297 -3.69 -0.64 12.00
CA GLU A 297 -3.57 0.16 13.23
C GLU A 297 -3.61 1.67 13.00
N HIS A 298 -3.23 2.11 11.80
CA HIS A 298 -2.95 3.52 11.52
C HIS A 298 -4.04 4.25 10.73
N ILE A 299 -5.04 3.56 10.16
CA ILE A 299 -6.05 4.18 9.30
C ILE A 299 -7.41 4.24 10.02
N SER A 300 -8.03 5.41 9.94
CA SER A 300 -9.41 5.65 10.35
C SER A 300 -10.16 6.39 9.22
N ASN A 301 -11.20 5.79 8.68
CA ASN A 301 -12.11 6.42 7.74
C ASN A 301 -13.38 6.81 8.50
N ILE A 302 -13.75 8.09 8.46
CA ILE A 302 -14.82 8.64 9.28
C ILE A 302 -15.83 9.37 8.40
N GLN A 303 -17.11 9.03 8.58
CA GLN A 303 -18.23 9.77 8.04
C GLN A 303 -18.64 10.90 8.97
N PHE A 304 -18.84 12.08 8.44
CA PHE A 304 -19.37 13.27 9.11
C PHE A 304 -20.73 13.62 8.51
N LYS A 305 -21.82 13.15 9.13
CA LYS A 305 -23.18 13.37 8.62
C LYS A 305 -23.51 14.85 8.52
N GLY A 306 -24.05 15.26 7.39
CA GLY A 306 -24.43 16.65 7.14
C GLY A 306 -23.28 17.59 6.74
N PHE A 307 -22.03 17.07 6.68
CA PHE A 307 -20.87 17.88 6.27
C PHE A 307 -20.32 17.42 4.93
N ASN A 308 -19.94 18.37 4.09
CA ASN A 308 -19.17 18.08 2.89
C ASN A 308 -17.70 17.89 3.26
N SER A 309 -17.12 16.76 2.88
CA SER A 309 -15.73 16.39 3.26
C SER A 309 -14.68 17.34 2.69
N GLU A 310 -14.93 17.95 1.52
CA GLU A 310 -13.99 18.92 0.93
C GLU A 310 -13.94 20.21 1.76
N THR A 311 -15.11 20.75 2.11
CA THR A 311 -15.19 21.93 2.96
C THR A 311 -14.61 21.68 4.34
N LEU A 312 -14.93 20.51 4.94
CA LEU A 312 -14.37 20.13 6.24
C LEU A 312 -12.85 19.96 6.19
N MET A 313 -12.32 19.30 5.15
CA MET A 313 -10.87 19.12 4.96
C MET A 313 -10.13 20.46 4.88
N VAL A 314 -10.68 21.44 4.16
CA VAL A 314 -10.11 22.80 4.08
C VAL A 314 -10.15 23.50 5.46
N SER A 315 -11.27 23.34 6.20
CA SER A 315 -11.36 23.89 7.58
C SER A 315 -10.31 23.29 8.52
N LEU A 316 -10.09 21.97 8.44
CA LEU A 316 -9.09 21.25 9.22
C LEU A 316 -7.66 21.72 8.88
N ASP A 317 -7.35 21.85 7.59
CA ASP A 317 -6.04 22.32 7.12
C ASP A 317 -5.73 23.74 7.64
N LEU A 318 -6.70 24.65 7.58
CA LEU A 318 -6.59 26.01 8.12
C LEU A 318 -6.36 26.03 9.64
N GLN A 319 -6.79 25.00 10.36
CA GLN A 319 -6.55 24.84 11.80
C GLN A 319 -5.27 24.02 12.10
N GLY A 320 -4.51 23.65 11.07
CA GLY A 320 -3.21 22.96 11.21
C GLY A 320 -3.32 21.44 11.28
N LEU A 321 -4.39 20.83 10.78
CA LEU A 321 -4.58 19.38 10.71
C LEU A 321 -4.67 18.90 9.26
N GLY A 322 -3.65 18.17 8.80
CA GLY A 322 -3.57 17.58 7.46
C GLY A 322 -4.20 16.21 7.39
N VAL A 323 -5.25 16.04 6.58
CA VAL A 323 -6.01 14.81 6.37
C VAL A 323 -6.33 14.59 4.90
N SER A 324 -6.96 13.47 4.53
CA SER A 324 -7.31 13.15 3.15
C SER A 324 -8.76 12.70 3.01
N ARG A 325 -9.29 12.79 1.79
CA ARG A 325 -10.59 12.21 1.42
C ARG A 325 -10.52 10.72 1.03
N GLY A 326 -9.34 10.10 1.10
CA GLY A 326 -9.12 8.70 0.73
C GLY A 326 -8.59 8.55 -0.70
N SER A 327 -9.31 8.92 -1.74
CA SER A 327 -8.83 8.93 -3.12
C SER A 327 -7.92 10.15 -3.36
N ALA A 328 -6.62 10.00 -3.14
CA ALA A 328 -5.64 11.11 -3.16
C ALA A 328 -5.18 11.52 -4.57
N CYS A 329 -5.71 10.96 -5.65
CA CYS A 329 -5.17 11.12 -6.99
C CYS A 329 -6.21 11.65 -7.98
N ALA A 330 -6.58 12.95 -7.89
CA ALA A 330 -7.21 13.58 -9.03
C ALA A 330 -6.85 15.05 -9.13
N SER A 331 -5.90 15.37 -9.98
CA SER A 331 -5.80 16.65 -10.65
C SER A 331 -6.99 16.76 -11.64
N GLY A 332 -8.16 17.18 -11.18
CA GLY A 332 -9.35 17.28 -12.01
C GLY A 332 -10.65 17.14 -11.20
N ALA A 333 -11.80 17.09 -11.87
CA ALA A 333 -13.09 16.88 -11.21
C ALA A 333 -13.05 15.62 -10.34
N GLN A 334 -13.27 15.80 -9.05
CA GLN A 334 -13.13 14.74 -8.05
C GLN A 334 -14.21 13.68 -8.25
N LYS A 335 -13.80 12.47 -8.64
CA LYS A 335 -14.71 11.32 -8.68
C LYS A 335 -15.00 10.85 -7.26
N PRO A 336 -16.22 10.39 -6.95
CA PRO A 336 -16.51 9.70 -5.69
C PRO A 336 -15.59 8.48 -5.52
N SER A 337 -15.27 8.14 -4.27
CA SER A 337 -14.46 6.95 -3.97
C SER A 337 -15.12 5.68 -4.51
N HIS A 338 -14.41 4.96 -5.37
CA HIS A 338 -14.86 3.67 -5.90
C HIS A 338 -14.95 2.61 -4.78
N VAL A 339 -14.08 2.70 -3.76
CA VAL A 339 -14.12 1.82 -2.60
C VAL A 339 -15.43 1.98 -1.83
N LEU A 340 -15.81 3.23 -1.50
CA LEU A 340 -17.06 3.50 -0.81
C LEU A 340 -18.29 3.17 -1.67
N GLN A 341 -18.20 3.29 -3.00
CA GLN A 341 -19.24 2.84 -3.93
C GLN A 341 -19.38 1.31 -3.90
N SER A 342 -18.28 0.57 -3.96
CA SER A 342 -18.28 -0.89 -3.87
C SER A 342 -18.83 -1.40 -2.54
N MET A 343 -18.63 -0.65 -1.46
CA MET A 343 -19.25 -0.88 -0.15
C MET A 343 -20.76 -0.53 -0.12
N ARG A 344 -21.35 -0.13 -1.25
CA ARG A 344 -22.74 0.29 -1.39
C ARG A 344 -23.16 1.47 -0.50
N ILE A 345 -22.20 2.33 -0.16
CA ILE A 345 -22.48 3.60 0.49
C ILE A 345 -23.14 4.52 -0.54
N SER A 346 -24.26 5.12 -0.16
CA SER A 346 -25.05 5.95 -1.08
C SER A 346 -24.28 7.21 -1.53
N SER A 347 -24.51 7.65 -2.76
CA SER A 347 -23.78 8.74 -3.40
C SER A 347 -23.89 10.08 -2.69
N ASP A 348 -24.98 10.31 -1.97
CA ASP A 348 -25.22 11.49 -1.14
C ASP A 348 -24.35 11.49 0.14
N VAL A 349 -23.89 10.32 0.57
CA VAL A 349 -23.11 10.13 1.80
C VAL A 349 -21.59 10.02 1.51
N ILE A 350 -21.20 9.51 0.35
CA ILE A 350 -19.77 9.31 0.00
C ILE A 350 -18.94 10.59 0.21
N ASN A 351 -19.49 11.73 -0.11
CA ASN A 351 -18.82 13.04 0.01
C ASN A 351 -18.80 13.58 1.45
N SER A 352 -19.15 12.78 2.45
CA SER A 352 -19.05 13.13 3.86
C SER A 352 -17.93 12.36 4.61
N HIS A 353 -17.09 11.62 3.89
CA HIS A 353 -16.02 10.80 4.46
C HIS A 353 -14.65 11.48 4.41
N LEU A 354 -13.88 11.38 5.49
CA LEU A 354 -12.47 11.73 5.56
C LEU A 354 -11.65 10.56 6.10
N ARG A 355 -10.44 10.39 5.57
CA ARG A 355 -9.44 9.46 6.07
C ARG A 355 -8.42 10.20 6.92
N PHE A 356 -8.21 9.70 8.12
CA PHE A 356 -7.16 10.07 9.04
C PHE A 356 -6.16 8.91 9.13
N SER A 357 -4.88 9.19 9.03
CA SER A 357 -3.89 8.14 9.15
C SER A 357 -2.69 8.59 9.97
N PHE A 358 -2.48 7.91 11.08
CA PHE A 358 -1.37 8.10 12.01
C PHE A 358 -0.09 7.46 11.45
N GLY A 359 1.07 7.81 11.98
CA GLY A 359 2.33 7.28 11.47
C GLY A 359 3.35 6.95 12.54
N TRP A 360 4.50 6.45 12.10
CA TRP A 360 5.59 6.03 12.96
C TRP A 360 6.08 7.14 13.90
N ASN A 361 5.97 8.41 13.50
CA ASN A 361 6.38 9.60 14.26
C ASN A 361 5.24 10.26 15.05
N SER A 362 4.02 9.70 15.06
CA SER A 362 2.92 10.19 15.91
C SER A 362 3.36 10.25 17.37
N LYS A 363 2.91 11.29 18.08
CA LYS A 363 3.26 11.55 19.48
C LYS A 363 2.07 11.25 20.38
N LYS A 364 2.36 10.99 21.66
CA LYS A 364 1.31 10.85 22.68
C LYS A 364 0.49 12.15 22.76
N GLY A 365 -0.83 12.02 22.64
CA GLY A 365 -1.77 13.12 22.65
C GLY A 365 -2.15 13.66 21.28
N ASP A 366 -1.55 13.19 20.17
CA ASP A 366 -1.92 13.59 18.82
C ASP A 366 -3.37 13.22 18.50
N GLY A 367 -3.87 12.08 19.01
CA GLY A 367 -5.24 11.66 18.84
C GLY A 367 -6.25 12.58 19.50
N ILE A 368 -5.98 13.00 20.74
CA ILE A 368 -6.82 13.95 21.49
C ILE A 368 -6.82 15.30 20.76
N HIS A 369 -5.64 15.81 20.42
CA HIS A 369 -5.50 17.11 19.74
C HIS A 369 -6.20 17.13 18.37
N ALA A 370 -6.08 16.06 17.59
CA ALA A 370 -6.83 15.92 16.33
C ALA A 370 -8.32 15.97 16.54
N ALA A 371 -8.85 15.27 17.54
CA ALA A 371 -10.26 15.26 17.86
C ALA A 371 -10.80 16.63 18.27
N GLU A 372 -10.03 17.40 19.08
CA GLU A 372 -10.35 18.77 19.45
C GLU A 372 -10.46 19.68 18.23
N ILE A 373 -9.51 19.59 17.29
CA ILE A 373 -9.54 20.37 16.04
C ILE A 373 -10.76 20.00 15.21
N VAL A 374 -11.07 18.69 15.07
CA VAL A 374 -12.25 18.22 14.31
C VAL A 374 -13.53 18.76 14.93
N ILE A 375 -13.71 18.67 16.25
CA ILE A 375 -14.90 19.16 16.95
C ILE A 375 -15.05 20.67 16.76
N ALA A 376 -13.99 21.44 16.97
CA ALA A 376 -14.02 22.89 16.80
C ALA A 376 -14.37 23.29 15.34
N SER A 377 -13.83 22.55 14.34
CA SER A 377 -14.16 22.77 12.93
C SER A 377 -15.64 22.52 12.65
N ILE A 378 -16.20 21.43 13.16
CA ILE A 378 -17.61 21.07 12.97
C ILE A 378 -18.53 22.09 13.65
N GLU A 379 -18.21 22.53 14.86
CA GLU A 379 -18.98 23.56 15.59
C GLU A 379 -18.95 24.91 14.89
N GLY A 380 -17.82 25.31 14.32
CA GLY A 380 -17.68 26.53 13.56
C GLY A 380 -18.38 26.53 12.19
N MET A 381 -18.80 25.35 11.69
CA MET A 381 -19.51 25.19 10.43
C MET A 381 -21.04 25.07 10.60
N LYS A 382 -21.54 24.84 11.82
CA LYS A 382 -22.97 24.84 12.17
C LYS A 382 -23.48 26.24 12.34
#